data_cc1645f5d9fc00391accfd439fb8a1a9
#
_entry.id   cc1645f5d9fc00391accfd439fb8a1a9
#
_cell.length_a   1.000
_cell.length_b   1.000
_cell.length_c   1.000
_cell.angle_alpha   90.00
_cell.angle_beta   90.00
_cell.angle_gamma   90.00
#
_symmetry.space_group_name_H-M   'P 1'
#
loop_
_entity.id
_entity.type
_entity.pdbx_description
1 polymer ?
#
loop_
_entity_poly.entity_id
_entity_poly.type
_entity_poly.pdbx_seq_one_letter_code
_entity_poly.pdbx_strand_id
1 'polypeptide(L)'
;MGSWAGRIPALAERVQVSHSALSMVLLCGGLGAVISYPISSFLMGRFGARKSALIAGMALLCVLVSIGMAPTVPRLMLAVLMLGITASTFNVAINAAASKREKTTGKAEMSMLHGLACAGGLVGATLGSLMASMKIAPGTHFLMLAAPLALVLWGAFSMMDADDSAEKVEKKSFSLPRGPLALLGLLGFLGSMSEGSIADWSGVFLKEHFGASDGLAPLALSAFSVMMLLSRMVGDKMKVRFGAQRLVTLGSLVAASGLFFAVMAPNAYVALAGFAVAGLGLSLLFPFVFSAAGAQGPMALAAVASMAYGGSLMGPPVIGAVAHFVGMQAAIAYLGGLSLVIAFVASRTKLLK
;
A
#
# COMPACT_ATOMS: atom_id res chain seq x y z
N MET A 1 -3.36 -4.81 7.04
CA MET A 1 -2.14 -4.60 6.20
C MET A 1 -0.99 -4.02 7.02
N GLY A 2 -1.16 -2.95 7.80
CA GLY A 2 -0.07 -2.38 8.60
C GLY A 2 0.64 -3.38 9.52
N SER A 3 -0.10 -4.23 10.24
CA SER A 3 0.49 -5.29 11.07
C SER A 3 1.32 -6.30 10.26
N TRP A 4 0.91 -6.64 9.04
CA TRP A 4 1.72 -7.46 8.14
C TRP A 4 3.05 -6.78 7.81
N ALA A 5 3.00 -5.55 7.27
CA ALA A 5 4.19 -4.80 6.89
C ALA A 5 5.14 -4.59 8.08
N GLY A 6 4.60 -4.24 9.27
CA GLY A 6 5.38 -4.09 10.49
C GLY A 6 6.03 -5.37 11.02
N ARG A 7 5.64 -6.56 10.51
CA ARG A 7 6.21 -7.85 10.94
C ARG A 7 7.06 -8.53 9.87
N ILE A 8 7.21 -7.94 8.67
CA ILE A 8 8.06 -8.48 7.59
C ILE A 8 9.48 -8.78 8.08
N PRO A 9 10.19 -7.88 8.82
CA PRO A 9 11.53 -8.16 9.29
C PRO A 9 11.61 -9.39 10.20
N ALA A 10 10.68 -9.53 11.14
CA ALA A 10 10.64 -10.67 12.07
C ALA A 10 10.28 -11.99 11.37
N LEU A 11 9.43 -11.95 10.34
CA LEU A 11 9.11 -13.10 9.51
C LEU A 11 10.30 -13.52 8.64
N ALA A 12 10.98 -12.56 8.01
CA ALA A 12 12.17 -12.79 7.20
C ALA A 12 13.28 -13.46 8.01
N GLU A 13 13.54 -12.96 9.22
CA GLU A 13 14.51 -13.53 10.16
C GLU A 13 14.14 -14.95 10.59
N ARG A 14 12.87 -15.18 10.96
CA ARG A 14 12.38 -16.48 11.41
C ARG A 14 12.56 -17.59 10.38
N VAL A 15 12.31 -17.31 9.10
CA VAL A 15 12.48 -18.30 7.99
C VAL A 15 13.83 -18.17 7.29
N GLN A 16 14.72 -17.29 7.79
CA GLN A 16 16.09 -17.08 7.32
C GLN A 16 16.18 -16.90 5.78
N VAL A 17 15.35 -15.97 5.26
CA VAL A 17 15.30 -15.68 3.83
C VAL A 17 16.34 -14.64 3.40
N SER A 18 16.95 -14.84 2.23
CA SER A 18 17.73 -13.82 1.55
C SER A 18 16.82 -12.71 0.98
N HIS A 19 17.41 -11.56 0.60
CA HIS A 19 16.67 -10.47 -0.06
C HIS A 19 15.94 -10.94 -1.33
N SER A 20 16.58 -11.78 -2.13
CA SER A 20 15.96 -12.34 -3.35
C SER A 20 14.78 -13.24 -3.01
N ALA A 21 14.90 -14.11 -1.99
CA ALA A 21 13.81 -14.96 -1.56
C ALA A 21 12.65 -14.14 -0.94
N LEU A 22 12.95 -13.08 -0.16
CA LEU A 22 11.93 -12.17 0.37
C LEU A 22 11.21 -11.43 -0.76
N SER A 23 11.94 -10.97 -1.78
CA SER A 23 11.34 -10.36 -2.97
C SER A 23 10.37 -11.28 -3.68
N MET A 24 10.70 -12.55 -3.81
CA MET A 24 9.82 -13.57 -4.41
C MET A 24 8.57 -13.80 -3.54
N VAL A 25 8.72 -13.79 -2.21
CA VAL A 25 7.57 -13.84 -1.29
C VAL A 25 6.65 -12.65 -1.50
N LEU A 26 7.19 -11.44 -1.54
CA LEU A 26 6.39 -10.20 -1.74
C LEU A 26 5.78 -10.15 -3.14
N LEU A 27 6.50 -10.62 -4.18
CA LEU A 27 5.97 -10.74 -5.54
C LEU A 27 4.74 -11.65 -5.60
N CYS A 28 4.70 -12.73 -4.81
CA CYS A 28 3.51 -13.57 -4.70
C CYS A 28 2.28 -12.77 -4.26
N GLY A 29 2.44 -11.80 -3.35
CA GLY A 29 1.35 -10.90 -2.94
C GLY A 29 0.81 -10.07 -4.10
N GLY A 30 1.72 -9.49 -4.90
CA GLY A 30 1.35 -8.75 -6.11
C GLY A 30 0.65 -9.63 -7.16
N LEU A 31 1.16 -10.85 -7.41
CA LEU A 31 0.51 -11.83 -8.29
C LEU A 31 -0.88 -12.20 -7.77
N GLY A 32 -1.02 -12.40 -6.45
CA GLY A 32 -2.31 -12.64 -5.80
C GLY A 32 -3.29 -11.49 -6.05
N ALA A 33 -2.82 -10.24 -5.97
CA ALA A 33 -3.64 -9.07 -6.27
C ALA A 33 -4.16 -9.09 -7.72
N VAL A 34 -3.33 -9.46 -8.69
CA VAL A 34 -3.77 -9.62 -10.09
C VAL A 34 -4.79 -10.76 -10.24
N ILE A 35 -4.54 -11.91 -9.63
CA ILE A 35 -5.45 -13.07 -9.64
C ILE A 35 -6.79 -12.72 -8.98
N SER A 36 -6.81 -11.77 -8.05
CA SER A 36 -8.04 -11.35 -7.36
C SER A 36 -9.12 -10.76 -8.27
N TYR A 37 -8.76 -10.19 -9.45
CA TYR A 37 -9.73 -9.50 -10.31
C TYR A 37 -10.89 -10.39 -10.79
N PRO A 38 -10.65 -11.56 -11.42
CA PRO A 38 -11.74 -12.45 -11.78
C PRO A 38 -12.51 -12.97 -10.56
N ILE A 39 -11.83 -13.20 -9.43
CA ILE A 39 -12.44 -13.66 -8.19
C ILE A 39 -13.36 -12.57 -7.61
N SER A 40 -12.90 -11.33 -7.57
CA SER A 40 -13.70 -10.18 -7.12
C SER A 40 -14.94 -9.98 -7.99
N SER A 41 -14.76 -10.05 -9.32
CA SER A 41 -15.88 -9.95 -10.28
C SER A 41 -16.92 -11.06 -10.08
N PHE A 42 -16.47 -12.30 -9.90
CA PHE A 42 -17.33 -13.44 -9.64
C PHE A 42 -18.09 -13.29 -8.31
N LEU A 43 -17.39 -12.96 -7.22
CA LEU A 43 -18.00 -12.82 -5.90
C LEU A 43 -19.01 -11.67 -5.88
N MET A 44 -18.65 -10.51 -6.41
CA MET A 44 -19.57 -9.36 -6.46
C MET A 44 -20.76 -9.61 -7.35
N GLY A 45 -20.55 -10.29 -8.51
CA GLY A 45 -21.64 -10.67 -9.40
C GLY A 45 -22.62 -11.67 -8.78
N ARG A 46 -22.17 -12.54 -7.87
CA ARG A 46 -23.01 -13.57 -7.25
C ARG A 46 -23.60 -13.14 -5.91
N PHE A 47 -22.86 -12.40 -5.10
CA PHE A 47 -23.21 -12.13 -3.70
C PHE A 47 -23.39 -10.64 -3.40
N GLY A 48 -23.06 -9.74 -4.33
CA GLY A 48 -23.03 -8.31 -4.13
C GLY A 48 -21.78 -7.83 -3.36
N ALA A 49 -21.58 -6.52 -3.26
CA ALA A 49 -20.40 -5.92 -2.66
C ALA A 49 -20.31 -6.19 -1.15
N ARG A 50 -21.41 -6.08 -0.42
CA ARG A 50 -21.49 -6.27 1.04
C ARG A 50 -21.04 -7.68 1.45
N LYS A 51 -21.64 -8.73 0.90
CA LYS A 51 -21.30 -10.13 1.23
C LYS A 51 -19.89 -10.47 0.76
N SER A 52 -19.47 -9.96 -0.40
CA SER A 52 -18.12 -10.16 -0.92
C SER A 52 -17.06 -9.54 0.00
N ALA A 53 -17.32 -8.35 0.57
CA ALA A 53 -16.46 -7.72 1.55
C ALA A 53 -16.35 -8.58 2.83
N LEU A 54 -17.46 -9.11 3.35
CA LEU A 54 -17.42 -10.00 4.51
C LEU A 54 -16.61 -11.27 4.23
N ILE A 55 -16.89 -11.97 3.14
CA ILE A 55 -16.19 -13.22 2.76
C ILE A 55 -14.69 -12.96 2.61
N ALA A 56 -14.31 -11.95 1.82
CA ALA A 56 -12.91 -11.63 1.57
C ALA A 56 -12.20 -11.13 2.84
N GLY A 57 -12.87 -10.34 3.68
CA GLY A 57 -12.33 -9.84 4.94
C GLY A 57 -12.09 -10.96 5.96
N MET A 58 -13.02 -11.90 6.11
CA MET A 58 -12.83 -13.07 6.98
C MET A 58 -11.71 -13.97 6.47
N ALA A 59 -11.66 -14.23 5.16
CA ALA A 59 -10.57 -14.99 4.55
C ALA A 59 -9.22 -14.29 4.75
N LEU A 60 -9.16 -12.96 4.64
CA LEU A 60 -7.96 -12.15 4.89
C LEU A 60 -7.43 -12.35 6.32
N LEU A 61 -8.31 -12.36 7.31
CA LEU A 61 -7.91 -12.60 8.72
C LEU A 61 -7.33 -14.00 8.91
N CYS A 62 -7.94 -15.04 8.33
CA CYS A 62 -7.41 -16.41 8.38
C CYS A 62 -6.03 -16.50 7.68
N VAL A 63 -5.88 -15.86 6.53
CA VAL A 63 -4.61 -15.82 5.80
C VAL A 63 -3.52 -15.11 6.60
N LEU A 64 -3.86 -14.00 7.27
CA LEU A 64 -2.90 -13.28 8.11
C LEU A 64 -2.34 -14.18 9.24
N VAL A 65 -3.19 -14.97 9.88
CA VAL A 65 -2.77 -15.96 10.88
C VAL A 65 -1.86 -17.03 10.25
N SER A 66 -2.23 -17.52 9.06
CA SER A 66 -1.44 -18.53 8.32
C SER A 66 -0.04 -18.03 7.98
N ILE A 67 0.11 -16.75 7.61
CA ILE A 67 1.41 -16.10 7.38
C ILE A 67 2.26 -16.15 8.67
N GLY A 68 1.68 -15.75 9.79
CA GLY A 68 2.38 -15.74 11.07
C GLY A 68 2.81 -17.13 11.57
N MET A 69 2.16 -18.18 11.06
CA MET A 69 2.45 -19.57 11.41
C MET A 69 3.30 -20.30 10.37
N ALA A 70 3.61 -19.68 9.23
CA ALA A 70 4.34 -20.31 8.14
C ALA A 70 5.76 -20.74 8.57
N PRO A 71 6.11 -22.05 8.52
CA PRO A 71 7.41 -22.53 8.97
C PRO A 71 8.49 -22.56 7.89
N THR A 72 8.10 -22.40 6.61
CA THR A 72 9.01 -22.49 5.45
C THR A 72 8.70 -21.44 4.40
N VAL A 73 9.71 -21.10 3.59
CA VAL A 73 9.57 -20.11 2.51
C VAL A 73 8.43 -20.45 1.53
N PRO A 74 8.28 -21.69 1.01
CA PRO A 74 7.17 -22.01 0.10
C PRO A 74 5.78 -21.82 0.73
N ARG A 75 5.62 -22.18 2.02
CA ARG A 75 4.35 -21.94 2.73
C ARG A 75 4.09 -20.45 2.94
N LEU A 76 5.14 -19.67 3.23
CA LEU A 76 5.05 -18.22 3.33
C LEU A 76 4.65 -17.59 1.98
N MET A 77 5.26 -18.02 0.87
CA MET A 77 4.92 -17.59 -0.49
C MET A 77 3.44 -17.86 -0.81
N LEU A 78 2.96 -19.07 -0.52
CA LEU A 78 1.55 -19.42 -0.74
C LEU A 78 0.61 -18.55 0.12
N ALA A 79 0.96 -18.36 1.39
CA ALA A 79 0.15 -17.54 2.30
C ALA A 79 0.13 -16.07 1.86
N VAL A 80 1.26 -15.52 1.37
CA VAL A 80 1.33 -14.15 0.85
C VAL A 80 0.62 -14.02 -0.51
N LEU A 81 0.62 -15.05 -1.36
CA LEU A 81 -0.24 -15.09 -2.55
C LEU A 81 -1.72 -14.98 -2.16
N MET A 82 -2.16 -15.77 -1.18
CA MET A 82 -3.53 -15.71 -0.66
C MET A 82 -3.83 -14.35 0.00
N LEU A 83 -2.85 -13.72 0.67
CA LEU A 83 -2.96 -12.35 1.19
C LEU A 83 -3.29 -11.37 0.05
N GLY A 84 -2.55 -11.43 -1.04
CA GLY A 84 -2.80 -10.58 -2.21
C GLY A 84 -4.20 -10.77 -2.77
N ILE A 85 -4.65 -12.02 -2.95
CA ILE A 85 -6.00 -12.34 -3.43
C ILE A 85 -7.06 -11.77 -2.49
N THR A 86 -6.99 -12.09 -1.21
CA THR A 86 -8.03 -11.73 -0.24
C THR A 86 -8.07 -10.24 0.07
N ALA A 87 -6.90 -9.60 0.23
CA ALA A 87 -6.81 -8.16 0.48
C ALA A 87 -7.32 -7.33 -0.70
N SER A 88 -6.94 -7.68 -1.93
CA SER A 88 -7.41 -6.97 -3.12
C SER A 88 -8.91 -7.19 -3.36
N THR A 89 -9.41 -8.42 -3.18
CA THR A 89 -10.85 -8.70 -3.27
C THR A 89 -11.64 -7.89 -2.23
N PHE A 90 -11.15 -7.83 -0.99
CA PHE A 90 -11.75 -7.04 0.08
C PHE A 90 -11.76 -5.54 -0.27
N ASN A 91 -10.62 -5.02 -0.76
CA ASN A 91 -10.50 -3.62 -1.18
C ASN A 91 -11.49 -3.27 -2.30
N VAL A 92 -11.57 -4.09 -3.35
CA VAL A 92 -12.51 -3.89 -4.47
C VAL A 92 -13.95 -3.88 -3.96
N ALA A 93 -14.32 -4.82 -3.10
CA ALA A 93 -15.68 -4.93 -2.57
C ALA A 93 -16.07 -3.73 -1.68
N ILE A 94 -15.15 -3.25 -0.81
CA ILE A 94 -15.39 -2.06 0.02
C ILE A 94 -15.55 -0.81 -0.84
N ASN A 95 -14.67 -0.61 -1.84
CA ASN A 95 -14.75 0.54 -2.72
C ASN A 95 -16.05 0.53 -3.56
N ALA A 96 -16.52 -0.65 -3.99
CA ALA A 96 -17.81 -0.78 -4.67
C ALA A 96 -18.99 -0.41 -3.74
N ALA A 97 -18.98 -0.90 -2.49
CA ALA A 97 -19.99 -0.55 -1.50
C ALA A 97 -19.98 0.96 -1.18
N ALA A 98 -18.79 1.56 -1.01
CA ALA A 98 -18.63 2.99 -0.79
C ALA A 98 -19.16 3.82 -1.96
N SER A 99 -18.83 3.44 -3.20
CA SER A 99 -19.32 4.13 -4.40
C SER A 99 -20.84 4.04 -4.54
N LYS A 100 -21.44 2.86 -4.22
CA LYS A 100 -22.89 2.72 -4.17
C LYS A 100 -23.51 3.67 -3.15
N ARG A 101 -22.94 3.74 -1.95
CA ARG A 101 -23.41 4.64 -0.88
C ARG A 101 -23.30 6.12 -1.27
N GLU A 102 -22.18 6.55 -1.88
CA GLU A 102 -22.04 7.92 -2.38
C GLU A 102 -23.14 8.27 -3.40
N LYS A 103 -23.44 7.35 -4.32
CA LYS A 103 -24.50 7.54 -5.31
C LYS A 103 -25.89 7.68 -4.67
N THR A 104 -26.18 6.89 -3.62
CA THR A 104 -27.49 6.90 -2.96
C THR A 104 -27.67 8.06 -1.99
N THR A 105 -26.63 8.45 -1.27
CA THR A 105 -26.69 9.53 -0.26
C THR A 105 -26.36 10.92 -0.82
N GLY A 106 -25.69 10.98 -1.98
CA GLY A 106 -25.17 12.23 -2.56
C GLY A 106 -23.99 12.83 -1.77
N LYS A 107 -23.45 12.10 -0.78
CA LYS A 107 -22.34 12.57 0.07
C LYS A 107 -21.03 11.94 -0.37
N ALA A 108 -20.00 12.75 -0.60
CA ALA A 108 -18.65 12.26 -0.86
C ALA A 108 -18.05 11.69 0.44
N GLU A 109 -17.85 10.36 0.49
CA GLU A 109 -17.31 9.63 1.64
C GLU A 109 -16.02 8.84 1.30
N MET A 110 -15.66 8.75 0.02
CA MET A 110 -14.54 7.93 -0.44
C MET A 110 -13.20 8.37 0.16
N SER A 111 -12.92 9.69 0.21
CA SER A 111 -11.69 10.23 0.78
C SER A 111 -11.56 9.90 2.27
N MET A 112 -12.66 9.99 3.03
CA MET A 112 -12.71 9.64 4.44
C MET A 112 -12.42 8.14 4.64
N LEU A 113 -12.98 7.26 3.82
CA LEU A 113 -12.75 5.81 3.89
C LEU A 113 -11.28 5.47 3.63
N HIS A 114 -10.65 6.09 2.64
CA HIS A 114 -9.22 5.94 2.39
C HIS A 114 -8.36 6.51 3.53
N GLY A 115 -8.78 7.63 4.13
CA GLY A 115 -8.14 8.19 5.33
C GLY A 115 -8.20 7.22 6.52
N LEU A 116 -9.36 6.61 6.77
CA LEU A 116 -9.53 5.60 7.81
C LEU A 116 -8.70 4.35 7.53
N ALA A 117 -8.57 3.93 6.27
CA ALA A 117 -7.69 2.82 5.88
C ALA A 117 -6.21 3.14 6.18
N CYS A 118 -5.76 4.37 5.90
CA CYS A 118 -4.41 4.83 6.27
C CYS A 118 -4.21 4.83 7.80
N ALA A 119 -5.18 5.35 8.56
CA ALA A 119 -5.15 5.33 10.02
C ALA A 119 -5.09 3.89 10.57
N GLY A 120 -5.89 2.99 10.00
CA GLY A 120 -5.85 1.55 10.32
C GLY A 120 -4.49 0.91 10.00
N GLY A 121 -3.85 1.32 8.88
CA GLY A 121 -2.50 0.93 8.53
C GLY A 121 -1.48 1.36 9.58
N LEU A 122 -1.55 2.61 10.02
CA LEU A 122 -0.70 3.19 11.06
C LEU A 122 -0.86 2.45 12.40
N VAL A 123 -2.11 2.28 12.86
CA VAL A 123 -2.41 1.54 14.09
C VAL A 123 -1.87 0.12 14.00
N GLY A 124 -2.06 -0.54 12.86
CA GLY A 124 -1.54 -1.89 12.63
C GLY A 124 -0.02 -1.97 12.68
N ALA A 125 0.69 -1.01 12.07
CA ALA A 125 2.17 -0.96 12.10
C ALA A 125 2.70 -0.68 13.51
N THR A 126 2.07 0.23 14.25
CA THR A 126 2.42 0.56 15.65
C THR A 126 2.18 -0.64 16.57
N LEU A 127 1.05 -1.34 16.44
CA LEU A 127 0.79 -2.59 17.16
C LEU A 127 1.82 -3.67 16.79
N GLY A 128 2.23 -3.74 15.50
CA GLY A 128 3.29 -4.63 15.04
C GLY A 128 4.61 -4.38 15.77
N SER A 129 5.00 -3.10 15.92
CA SER A 129 6.18 -2.68 16.67
C SER A 129 6.07 -3.03 18.16
N LEU A 130 4.94 -2.72 18.79
CA LEU A 130 4.71 -3.03 20.20
C LEU A 130 4.79 -4.53 20.48
N MET A 131 4.13 -5.36 19.68
CA MET A 131 4.16 -6.81 19.82
C MET A 131 5.57 -7.39 19.57
N ALA A 132 6.35 -6.76 18.67
CA ALA A 132 7.73 -7.14 18.41
C ALA A 132 8.63 -6.80 19.61
N SER A 133 8.49 -5.62 20.20
CA SER A 133 9.26 -5.21 21.40
C SER A 133 8.98 -6.10 22.61
N MET A 134 7.73 -6.62 22.70
CA MET A 134 7.33 -7.60 23.71
C MET A 134 7.75 -9.05 23.37
N LYS A 135 8.51 -9.25 22.27
CA LYS A 135 8.96 -10.56 21.77
C LYS A 135 7.81 -11.55 21.49
N ILE A 136 6.61 -11.04 21.20
CA ILE A 136 5.46 -11.86 20.82
C ILE A 136 5.66 -12.36 19.38
N ALA A 137 5.55 -13.68 19.19
CA ALA A 137 5.70 -14.30 17.88
C ALA A 137 4.66 -13.77 16.88
N PRO A 138 5.01 -13.62 15.56
CA PRO A 138 4.09 -13.12 14.53
C PRO A 138 2.75 -13.87 14.47
N GLY A 139 2.76 -15.19 14.61
CA GLY A 139 1.54 -16.01 14.62
C GLY A 139 0.59 -15.69 15.77
N THR A 140 1.13 -15.56 16.98
CA THR A 140 0.35 -15.15 18.18
C THR A 140 -0.20 -13.75 18.01
N HIS A 141 0.60 -12.79 17.53
CA HIS A 141 0.15 -11.44 17.26
C HIS A 141 -1.03 -11.40 16.27
N PHE A 142 -0.91 -12.10 15.15
CA PHE A 142 -1.98 -12.10 14.13
C PHE A 142 -3.23 -12.82 14.63
N LEU A 143 -3.09 -13.87 15.45
CA LEU A 143 -4.23 -14.54 16.09
C LEU A 143 -4.96 -13.61 17.06
N MET A 144 -4.21 -12.86 17.89
CA MET A 144 -4.77 -11.88 18.84
C MET A 144 -5.54 -10.76 18.12
N LEU A 145 -5.12 -10.38 16.91
CA LEU A 145 -5.81 -9.38 16.08
C LEU A 145 -7.01 -9.97 15.35
N ALA A 146 -6.94 -11.21 14.90
CA ALA A 146 -7.97 -11.81 14.03
C ALA A 146 -9.34 -11.87 14.72
N ALA A 147 -9.40 -12.27 15.99
CA ALA A 147 -10.65 -12.42 16.71
C ALA A 147 -11.42 -11.09 16.89
N PRO A 148 -10.82 -10.01 17.45
CA PRO A 148 -11.54 -8.74 17.60
C PRO A 148 -11.88 -8.11 16.24
N LEU A 149 -10.99 -8.21 15.22
CA LEU A 149 -11.27 -7.70 13.90
C LEU A 149 -12.38 -8.46 13.17
N ALA A 150 -12.52 -9.77 13.42
CA ALA A 150 -13.65 -10.55 12.90
C ALA A 150 -14.99 -10.06 13.48
N LEU A 151 -15.02 -9.75 14.78
CA LEU A 151 -16.22 -9.17 15.42
C LEU A 151 -16.55 -7.78 14.86
N VAL A 152 -15.53 -6.91 14.70
CA VAL A 152 -15.73 -5.59 14.09
C VAL A 152 -16.23 -5.72 12.65
N LEU A 153 -15.66 -6.64 11.87
CA LEU A 153 -16.06 -6.89 10.48
C LEU A 153 -17.51 -7.40 10.40
N TRP A 154 -17.88 -8.30 11.30
CA TRP A 154 -19.25 -8.81 11.39
C TRP A 154 -20.25 -7.72 11.78
N GLY A 155 -19.90 -6.88 12.79
CA GLY A 155 -20.69 -5.73 13.18
C GLY A 155 -20.85 -4.72 12.06
N ALA A 156 -19.75 -4.37 11.37
CA ALA A 156 -19.79 -3.48 10.21
C ALA A 156 -20.68 -4.05 9.09
N PHE A 157 -20.58 -5.36 8.82
CA PHE A 157 -21.44 -6.04 7.85
C PHE A 157 -22.92 -5.90 8.20
N SER A 158 -23.31 -6.04 9.45
CA SER A 158 -24.71 -5.92 9.88
C SER A 158 -25.26 -4.50 9.72
N MET A 159 -24.39 -3.48 9.73
CA MET A 159 -24.76 -2.06 9.58
C MET A 159 -24.76 -1.59 8.11
N MET A 160 -24.20 -2.36 7.18
CA MET A 160 -24.21 -1.99 5.77
C MET A 160 -25.60 -2.24 5.16
N ASP A 161 -26.00 -1.38 4.22
CA ASP A 161 -27.23 -1.56 3.46
C ASP A 161 -27.23 -2.90 2.70
N ALA A 162 -28.40 -3.51 2.57
CA ALA A 162 -28.54 -4.74 1.83
C ALA A 162 -28.14 -4.54 0.35
N ASP A 163 -27.47 -5.54 -0.22
CA ASP A 163 -27.17 -5.53 -1.65
C ASP A 163 -28.47 -5.78 -2.43
N ASP A 164 -28.97 -4.76 -3.12
CA ASP A 164 -29.91 -4.98 -4.19
C ASP A 164 -29.13 -5.52 -5.38
N SER A 165 -29.59 -6.67 -5.89
CA SER A 165 -29.10 -7.43 -7.06
C SER A 165 -27.84 -6.93 -7.78
N ALA A 166 -26.94 -7.85 -8.00
CA ALA A 166 -25.65 -7.66 -8.66
C ALA A 166 -25.68 -6.69 -9.85
N GLU A 167 -25.15 -5.48 -9.68
CA GLU A 167 -24.79 -4.67 -10.85
C GLU A 167 -23.80 -5.49 -11.68
N LYS A 168 -24.15 -5.76 -12.94
CA LYS A 168 -23.22 -6.39 -13.89
C LYS A 168 -21.97 -5.53 -13.95
N VAL A 169 -20.88 -6.04 -13.37
CA VAL A 169 -19.57 -5.43 -13.54
C VAL A 169 -19.26 -5.45 -15.04
N GLU A 170 -19.32 -4.31 -15.69
CA GLU A 170 -18.93 -4.21 -17.11
C GLU A 170 -17.51 -4.79 -17.24
N LYS A 171 -17.37 -5.76 -18.15
CA LYS A 171 -16.06 -6.28 -18.55
C LYS A 171 -15.31 -5.17 -19.27
N LYS A 172 -14.60 -4.31 -18.50
CA LYS A 172 -13.75 -3.28 -19.09
C LYS A 172 -12.50 -3.94 -19.64
N SER A 173 -12.28 -3.81 -20.92
CA SER A 173 -11.05 -4.24 -21.59
C SER A 173 -9.87 -3.46 -21.00
N PHE A 174 -8.82 -4.19 -20.63
CA PHE A 174 -7.56 -3.58 -20.19
C PHE A 174 -6.96 -2.78 -21.35
N SER A 175 -6.74 -1.50 -21.15
CA SER A 175 -6.04 -0.64 -22.11
C SER A 175 -4.97 0.18 -21.40
N LEU A 176 -3.76 0.13 -21.91
CA LEU A 176 -2.68 1.00 -21.42
C LEU A 176 -2.99 2.46 -21.77
N PRO A 177 -2.73 3.42 -20.87
CA PRO A 177 -2.93 4.83 -21.15
C PRO A 177 -1.97 5.31 -22.26
N ARG A 178 -2.46 6.17 -23.14
CA ARG A 178 -1.71 6.71 -24.28
C ARG A 178 -1.65 8.24 -24.23
N GLY A 179 -0.68 8.82 -24.94
CA GLY A 179 -0.51 10.27 -25.01
C GLY A 179 -0.27 10.91 -23.63
N PRO A 180 -0.88 12.07 -23.32
CA PRO A 180 -0.69 12.75 -22.04
C PRO A 180 -1.10 11.92 -20.83
N LEU A 181 -2.05 10.99 -21.00
CA LEU A 181 -2.50 10.09 -19.96
C LEU A 181 -1.42 9.06 -19.55
N ALA A 182 -0.49 8.74 -20.48
CA ALA A 182 0.62 7.84 -20.17
C ALA A 182 1.54 8.40 -19.08
N LEU A 183 1.72 9.73 -19.00
CA LEU A 183 2.49 10.36 -17.91
C LEU A 183 1.81 10.21 -16.55
N LEU A 184 0.47 10.32 -16.50
CA LEU A 184 -0.27 10.03 -15.26
C LEU A 184 -0.15 8.55 -14.89
N GLY A 185 -0.23 7.65 -15.87
CA GLY A 185 -0.02 6.22 -15.65
C GLY A 185 1.39 5.91 -15.13
N LEU A 186 2.41 6.55 -15.70
CA LEU A 186 3.80 6.43 -15.25
C LEU A 186 3.97 6.95 -13.81
N LEU A 187 3.38 8.10 -13.47
CA LEU A 187 3.37 8.62 -12.10
C LEU A 187 2.70 7.65 -11.13
N GLY A 188 1.57 7.06 -11.52
CA GLY A 188 0.90 6.02 -10.75
C GLY A 188 1.78 4.79 -10.55
N PHE A 189 2.44 4.30 -11.60
CA PHE A 189 3.36 3.16 -11.56
C PHE A 189 4.54 3.43 -10.61
N LEU A 190 5.28 4.52 -10.82
CA LEU A 190 6.46 4.88 -10.04
C LEU A 190 6.10 5.18 -8.58
N GLY A 191 4.98 5.85 -8.35
CA GLY A 191 4.46 6.15 -7.01
C GLY A 191 4.11 4.89 -6.23
N SER A 192 3.38 3.96 -6.85
CA SER A 192 3.00 2.68 -6.24
C SER A 192 4.21 1.80 -5.93
N MET A 193 5.17 1.78 -6.87
CA MET A 193 6.44 1.09 -6.67
C MET A 193 7.21 1.68 -5.47
N SER A 194 7.28 3.03 -5.35
CA SER A 194 7.99 3.69 -4.24
C SER A 194 7.27 3.48 -2.91
N GLU A 195 5.97 3.77 -2.83
CA GLU A 195 5.19 3.68 -1.58
C GLU A 195 5.15 2.24 -1.06
N GLY A 196 4.88 1.27 -1.94
CA GLY A 196 4.87 -0.16 -1.60
C GLY A 196 6.24 -0.64 -1.14
N SER A 197 7.30 -0.26 -1.84
CA SER A 197 8.66 -0.64 -1.46
C SER A 197 9.10 -0.05 -0.12
N ILE A 198 8.72 1.21 0.19
CA ILE A 198 8.98 1.79 1.51
C ILE A 198 8.24 0.99 2.58
N ALA A 199 6.98 0.61 2.33
CA ALA A 199 6.20 -0.16 3.29
C ALA A 199 6.83 -1.53 3.59
N ASP A 200 7.36 -2.21 2.58
CA ASP A 200 7.90 -3.56 2.69
C ASP A 200 9.36 -3.58 3.20
N TRP A 201 10.18 -2.61 2.79
CA TRP A 201 11.63 -2.67 2.96
C TRP A 201 12.20 -1.68 4.00
N SER A 202 11.46 -0.66 4.42
CA SER A 202 11.99 0.33 5.39
C SER A 202 12.36 -0.30 6.74
N GLY A 203 11.56 -1.24 7.24
CA GLY A 203 11.87 -1.96 8.47
C GLY A 203 13.08 -2.90 8.31
N VAL A 204 13.19 -3.56 7.15
CA VAL A 204 14.34 -4.42 6.82
C VAL A 204 15.62 -3.58 6.78
N PHE A 205 15.58 -2.42 6.12
CA PHE A 205 16.71 -1.47 6.09
C PHE A 205 17.16 -1.05 7.48
N LEU A 206 16.23 -0.69 8.37
CA LEU A 206 16.61 -0.30 9.73
C LEU A 206 17.27 -1.44 10.50
N LYS A 207 16.80 -2.68 10.33
CA LYS A 207 17.41 -3.85 10.97
C LYS A 207 18.80 -4.13 10.44
N GLU A 208 18.96 -4.19 9.13
CA GLU A 208 20.22 -4.61 8.50
C GLU A 208 21.30 -3.55 8.54
N HIS A 209 20.93 -2.28 8.33
CA HIS A 209 21.92 -1.21 8.26
C HIS A 209 22.30 -0.64 9.62
N PHE A 210 21.33 -0.55 10.56
CA PHE A 210 21.55 0.05 11.88
C PHE A 210 21.48 -0.95 13.03
N GLY A 211 21.18 -2.23 12.78
CA GLY A 211 20.96 -3.21 13.86
C GLY A 211 19.74 -2.89 14.72
N ALA A 212 18.72 -2.23 14.14
CA ALA A 212 17.54 -1.80 14.88
C ALA A 212 16.80 -2.99 15.51
N SER A 213 16.30 -2.82 16.74
CA SER A 213 15.50 -3.83 17.41
C SER A 213 14.19 -4.13 16.69
N ASP A 214 13.58 -5.28 16.99
CA ASP A 214 12.30 -5.69 16.43
C ASP A 214 11.16 -4.71 16.73
N GLY A 215 11.26 -3.94 17.82
CA GLY A 215 10.33 -2.88 18.15
C GLY A 215 10.56 -1.59 17.37
N LEU A 216 11.83 -1.25 17.06
CA LEU A 216 12.20 -0.02 16.38
C LEU A 216 12.03 -0.11 14.86
N ALA A 217 12.39 -1.24 14.25
CA ALA A 217 12.38 -1.41 12.81
C ALA A 217 11.00 -1.09 12.15
N PRO A 218 9.85 -1.56 12.67
CA PRO A 218 8.54 -1.25 12.07
C PRO A 218 8.13 0.23 12.19
N LEU A 219 8.79 1.01 13.07
CA LEU A 219 8.48 2.43 13.23
C LEU A 219 8.85 3.26 12.00
N ALA A 220 9.70 2.74 11.09
CA ALA A 220 9.96 3.40 9.80
C ALA A 220 8.68 3.58 8.99
N LEU A 221 7.89 2.51 8.85
CA LEU A 221 6.59 2.58 8.19
C LEU A 221 5.60 3.46 8.96
N SER A 222 5.62 3.40 10.30
CA SER A 222 4.76 4.24 11.13
C SER A 222 5.06 5.73 10.92
N ALA A 223 6.34 6.14 10.95
CA ALA A 223 6.77 7.51 10.72
C ALA A 223 6.38 8.02 9.33
N PHE A 224 6.61 7.20 8.29
CA PHE A 224 6.19 7.46 6.93
C PHE A 224 4.66 7.67 6.84
N SER A 225 3.87 6.77 7.43
CA SER A 225 2.41 6.77 7.35
C SER A 225 1.77 7.93 8.12
N VAL A 226 2.33 8.32 9.28
CA VAL A 226 1.86 9.48 10.06
C VAL A 226 1.99 10.76 9.22
N MET A 227 3.16 10.99 8.64
CA MET A 227 3.40 12.21 7.87
C MET A 227 2.60 12.24 6.58
N MET A 228 2.39 11.06 5.96
CA MET A 228 1.48 10.92 4.83
C MET A 228 0.04 11.29 5.20
N LEU A 229 -0.47 10.80 6.33
CA LEU A 229 -1.82 11.12 6.81
C LEU A 229 -1.98 12.61 7.08
N LEU A 230 -1.05 13.21 7.84
CA LEU A 230 -1.09 14.64 8.18
C LEU A 230 -1.06 15.53 6.93
N SER A 231 -0.22 15.19 5.96
CA SER A 231 -0.15 15.91 4.70
C SER A 231 -1.45 15.82 3.89
N ARG A 232 -2.09 14.64 3.84
CA ARG A 232 -3.37 14.44 3.15
C ARG A 232 -4.51 15.25 3.77
N MET A 233 -4.50 15.48 5.08
CA MET A 233 -5.52 16.31 5.75
C MET A 233 -5.54 17.77 5.25
N VAL A 234 -4.41 18.28 4.81
CA VAL A 234 -4.29 19.67 4.31
C VAL A 234 -4.15 19.75 2.78
N GLY A 235 -4.02 18.60 2.12
CA GLY A 235 -3.67 18.48 0.70
C GLY A 235 -4.63 19.21 -0.24
N ASP A 236 -5.94 19.10 -0.02
CA ASP A 236 -6.94 19.75 -0.87
C ASP A 236 -6.87 21.28 -0.77
N LYS A 237 -6.65 21.84 0.43
CA LYS A 237 -6.43 23.28 0.61
C LYS A 237 -5.16 23.76 -0.09
N MET A 238 -4.10 22.96 0.00
CA MET A 238 -2.84 23.23 -0.70
C MET A 238 -3.00 23.16 -2.21
N LYS A 239 -3.78 22.20 -2.75
CA LYS A 239 -4.06 22.06 -4.18
C LYS A 239 -4.70 23.33 -4.75
N VAL A 240 -5.69 23.88 -4.07
CA VAL A 240 -6.37 25.12 -4.48
C VAL A 240 -5.38 26.29 -4.54
N ARG A 241 -4.46 26.39 -3.60
CA ARG A 241 -3.50 27.51 -3.49
C ARG A 241 -2.30 27.39 -4.43
N PHE A 242 -1.75 26.20 -4.60
CA PHE A 242 -0.46 25.98 -5.28
C PHE A 242 -0.55 25.18 -6.57
N GLY A 243 -1.69 24.53 -6.82
CA GLY A 243 -1.90 23.63 -7.97
C GLY A 243 -1.29 22.24 -7.76
N ALA A 244 -1.92 21.23 -8.36
CA ALA A 244 -1.53 19.83 -8.17
C ALA A 244 -0.14 19.52 -8.73
N GLN A 245 0.21 20.06 -9.90
CA GLN A 245 1.51 19.82 -10.54
C GLN A 245 2.68 20.25 -9.65
N ARG A 246 2.62 21.45 -9.09
CA ARG A 246 3.68 21.96 -8.20
C ARG A 246 3.80 21.14 -6.94
N LEU A 247 2.67 20.77 -6.33
CA LEU A 247 2.65 19.98 -5.10
C LEU A 247 3.23 18.59 -5.32
N VAL A 248 2.88 17.90 -6.40
CA VAL A 248 3.45 16.59 -6.72
C VAL A 248 4.94 16.70 -7.02
N THR A 249 5.35 17.72 -7.80
CA THR A 249 6.77 17.93 -8.14
C THR A 249 7.62 18.22 -6.89
N LEU A 250 7.22 19.22 -6.10
CA LEU A 250 7.96 19.60 -4.87
C LEU A 250 7.88 18.50 -3.80
N GLY A 251 6.70 17.85 -3.66
CA GLY A 251 6.54 16.72 -2.76
C GLY A 251 7.50 15.58 -3.10
N SER A 252 7.63 15.24 -4.40
CA SER A 252 8.57 14.19 -4.81
C SER A 252 10.04 14.56 -4.58
N LEU A 253 10.42 15.84 -4.69
CA LEU A 253 11.75 16.32 -4.31
C LEU A 253 11.97 16.21 -2.79
N VAL A 254 10.97 16.58 -1.99
CA VAL A 254 10.99 16.39 -0.52
C VAL A 254 11.11 14.90 -0.17
N ALA A 255 10.40 14.02 -0.87
CA ALA A 255 10.52 12.58 -0.67
C ALA A 255 11.92 12.06 -0.99
N ALA A 256 12.50 12.49 -2.10
CA ALA A 256 13.89 12.15 -2.46
C ALA A 256 14.87 12.59 -1.38
N SER A 257 14.76 13.84 -0.90
CA SER A 257 15.64 14.36 0.16
C SER A 257 15.49 13.56 1.46
N GLY A 258 14.25 13.18 1.83
CA GLY A 258 13.99 12.35 3.00
C GLY A 258 14.62 10.96 2.89
N LEU A 259 14.52 10.30 1.73
CA LEU A 259 15.11 8.98 1.51
C LEU A 259 16.63 9.02 1.48
N PHE A 260 17.25 10.01 0.83
CA PHE A 260 18.71 10.18 0.89
C PHE A 260 19.18 10.52 2.30
N PHE A 261 18.43 11.34 3.03
CA PHE A 261 18.72 11.62 4.44
C PHE A 261 18.64 10.36 5.30
N ALA A 262 17.64 9.49 5.09
CA ALA A 262 17.53 8.21 5.80
C ALA A 262 18.74 7.28 5.52
N VAL A 263 19.22 7.26 4.26
CA VAL A 263 20.39 6.47 3.84
C VAL A 263 21.70 6.97 4.47
N MET A 264 21.82 8.29 4.65
CA MET A 264 23.02 8.94 5.21
C MET A 264 22.93 9.12 6.74
N ALA A 265 21.85 8.67 7.36
CA ALA A 265 21.62 8.86 8.79
C ALA A 265 22.70 8.16 9.64
N PRO A 266 23.15 8.78 10.75
CA PRO A 266 24.14 8.18 11.63
C PRO A 266 23.57 7.07 12.53
N ASN A 267 22.26 6.96 12.65
CA ASN A 267 21.55 5.95 13.45
C ASN A 267 20.09 5.79 13.01
N ALA A 268 19.44 4.73 13.51
CA ALA A 268 18.07 4.38 13.16
C ALA A 268 17.06 5.48 13.51
N TYR A 269 17.22 6.21 14.61
CA TYR A 269 16.28 7.29 15.01
C TYR A 269 16.29 8.45 14.03
N VAL A 270 17.46 8.82 13.54
CA VAL A 270 17.61 9.86 12.51
C VAL A 270 17.04 9.36 11.18
N ALA A 271 17.23 8.09 10.84
CA ALA A 271 16.64 7.49 9.64
C ALA A 271 15.10 7.51 9.67
N LEU A 272 14.47 7.33 10.86
CA LEU A 272 13.02 7.49 11.02
C LEU A 272 12.52 8.87 10.56
N ALA A 273 13.26 9.94 10.89
CA ALA A 273 12.93 11.30 10.43
C ALA A 273 12.99 11.39 8.89
N GLY A 274 13.95 10.71 8.26
CA GLY A 274 14.04 10.63 6.80
C GLY A 274 12.81 9.94 6.17
N PHE A 275 12.35 8.83 6.75
CA PHE A 275 11.12 8.16 6.30
C PHE A 275 9.87 9.03 6.54
N ALA A 276 9.81 9.76 7.64
CA ALA A 276 8.75 10.73 7.90
C ALA A 276 8.69 11.81 6.81
N VAL A 277 9.84 12.39 6.45
CA VAL A 277 9.94 13.38 5.36
C VAL A 277 9.57 12.78 4.01
N ALA A 278 9.95 11.53 3.75
CA ALA A 278 9.53 10.82 2.54
C ALA A 278 8.00 10.62 2.49
N GLY A 279 7.36 10.29 3.61
CA GLY A 279 5.91 10.17 3.74
C GLY A 279 5.18 11.48 3.47
N LEU A 280 5.67 12.60 4.04
CA LEU A 280 5.18 13.93 3.71
C LEU A 280 5.22 14.19 2.20
N GLY A 281 6.36 13.85 1.57
CA GLY A 281 6.61 14.16 0.18
C GLY A 281 5.75 13.36 -0.82
N LEU A 282 5.59 12.04 -0.62
CA LEU A 282 4.82 11.18 -1.55
C LEU A 282 3.30 11.27 -1.33
N SER A 283 2.84 11.83 -0.22
CA SER A 283 1.45 11.78 0.23
C SER A 283 0.40 12.22 -0.78
N LEU A 284 0.68 13.27 -1.56
CA LEU A 284 -0.28 13.91 -2.47
C LEU A 284 -0.22 13.38 -3.90
N LEU A 285 0.74 12.50 -4.20
CA LEU A 285 0.92 11.94 -5.54
C LEU A 285 -0.35 11.22 -6.02
N PHE A 286 -0.82 10.20 -5.29
CA PHE A 286 -1.98 9.41 -5.69
C PHE A 286 -3.28 10.20 -5.73
N PRO A 287 -3.66 10.98 -4.70
CA PRO A 287 -4.89 11.77 -4.75
C PRO A 287 -4.98 12.64 -5.98
N PHE A 288 -3.86 13.28 -6.37
CA PHE A 288 -3.89 14.23 -7.49
C PHE A 288 -3.76 13.53 -8.84
N VAL A 289 -2.99 12.47 -8.95
CA VAL A 289 -2.91 11.65 -10.17
C VAL A 289 -4.26 11.00 -10.47
N PHE A 290 -4.93 10.41 -9.49
CA PHE A 290 -6.24 9.80 -9.70
C PHE A 290 -7.35 10.82 -9.91
N SER A 291 -7.30 11.98 -9.24
CA SER A 291 -8.21 13.11 -9.52
C SER A 291 -8.07 13.59 -10.97
N ALA A 292 -6.84 13.77 -11.44
CA ALA A 292 -6.56 14.19 -12.82
C ALA A 292 -6.98 13.12 -13.85
N ALA A 293 -6.73 11.85 -13.56
CA ALA A 293 -7.18 10.75 -14.43
C ALA A 293 -8.70 10.61 -14.44
N GLY A 294 -9.36 10.75 -13.28
CA GLY A 294 -10.81 10.71 -13.15
C GLY A 294 -11.51 11.83 -13.93
N ALA A 295 -10.91 13.03 -13.98
CA ALA A 295 -11.39 14.13 -14.79
C ALA A 295 -11.39 13.82 -16.31
N GLN A 296 -10.51 12.90 -16.77
CA GLN A 296 -10.49 12.41 -18.15
C GLN A 296 -11.49 11.27 -18.41
N GLY A 297 -12.24 10.87 -17.38
CA GLY A 297 -13.29 9.85 -17.45
C GLY A 297 -12.91 8.50 -16.83
N PRO A 298 -13.91 7.63 -16.64
CA PRO A 298 -13.73 6.35 -15.94
C PRO A 298 -12.70 5.42 -16.58
N MET A 299 -12.63 5.41 -17.92
CA MET A 299 -11.67 4.61 -18.69
C MET A 299 -10.22 5.04 -18.44
N ALA A 300 -9.99 6.36 -18.37
CA ALA A 300 -8.69 6.94 -18.08
C ALA A 300 -8.24 6.61 -16.66
N LEU A 301 -9.14 6.74 -15.68
CA LEU A 301 -8.88 6.35 -14.30
C LEU A 301 -8.53 4.87 -14.17
N ALA A 302 -9.29 3.99 -14.83
CA ALA A 302 -9.02 2.55 -14.82
C ALA A 302 -7.65 2.21 -15.43
N ALA A 303 -7.27 2.85 -16.54
CA ALA A 303 -5.99 2.65 -17.20
C ALA A 303 -4.81 3.11 -16.30
N VAL A 304 -4.92 4.27 -15.65
CA VAL A 304 -3.91 4.78 -14.72
C VAL A 304 -3.80 3.89 -13.47
N ALA A 305 -4.93 3.45 -12.91
CA ALA A 305 -4.96 2.53 -11.77
C ALA A 305 -4.29 1.19 -12.11
N SER A 306 -4.53 0.65 -13.31
CA SER A 306 -3.88 -0.59 -13.76
C SER A 306 -2.36 -0.46 -13.82
N MET A 307 -1.82 0.67 -14.27
CA MET A 307 -0.38 0.93 -14.23
C MET A 307 0.13 1.05 -12.79
N ALA A 308 -0.61 1.70 -11.90
CA ALA A 308 -0.23 1.78 -10.49
C ALA A 308 -0.13 0.38 -9.87
N TYR A 309 -1.06 -0.52 -10.15
CA TYR A 309 -0.95 -1.93 -9.71
C TYR A 309 0.29 -2.64 -10.28
N GLY A 310 0.64 -2.37 -11.54
CA GLY A 310 1.89 -2.86 -12.13
C GLY A 310 3.13 -2.40 -11.36
N GLY A 311 3.14 -1.14 -10.91
CA GLY A 311 4.22 -0.59 -10.07
C GLY A 311 4.33 -1.31 -8.72
N SER A 312 3.22 -1.54 -8.05
CA SER A 312 3.19 -2.29 -6.80
C SER A 312 3.70 -3.73 -6.96
N LEU A 313 3.40 -4.38 -8.09
CA LEU A 313 3.88 -5.72 -8.40
C LEU A 313 5.40 -5.75 -8.65
N MET A 314 5.92 -4.73 -9.32
CA MET A 314 7.34 -4.66 -9.70
C MET A 314 8.25 -4.17 -8.55
N GLY A 315 7.68 -3.48 -7.56
CA GLY A 315 8.44 -2.93 -6.44
C GLY A 315 9.32 -3.96 -5.71
N PRO A 316 8.74 -5.02 -5.12
CA PRO A 316 9.49 -6.00 -4.34
C PRO A 316 10.64 -6.67 -5.12
N PRO A 317 10.46 -7.17 -6.36
CA PRO A 317 11.54 -7.80 -7.09
C PRO A 317 12.66 -6.82 -7.47
N VAL A 318 12.34 -5.58 -7.84
CA VAL A 318 13.35 -4.58 -8.19
C VAL A 318 14.19 -4.21 -6.96
N ILE A 319 13.53 -3.88 -5.84
CA ILE A 319 14.23 -3.51 -4.61
C ILE A 319 15.04 -4.68 -4.07
N GLY A 320 14.50 -5.89 -4.08
CA GLY A 320 15.22 -7.06 -3.63
C GLY A 320 16.43 -7.40 -4.53
N ALA A 321 16.34 -7.18 -5.83
CA ALA A 321 17.48 -7.33 -6.72
C ALA A 321 18.57 -6.29 -6.40
N VAL A 322 18.21 -5.02 -6.26
CA VAL A 322 19.18 -3.96 -5.86
C VAL A 322 19.80 -4.30 -4.50
N ALA A 323 18.98 -4.70 -3.51
CA ALA A 323 19.47 -5.07 -2.19
C ALA A 323 20.43 -6.27 -2.22
N HIS A 324 20.15 -7.27 -3.08
CA HIS A 324 20.99 -8.45 -3.23
C HIS A 324 22.35 -8.14 -3.84
N PHE A 325 22.42 -7.30 -4.91
CA PHE A 325 23.65 -7.04 -5.63
C PHE A 325 24.49 -5.90 -5.05
N VAL A 326 23.85 -4.87 -4.48
CA VAL A 326 24.51 -3.62 -4.08
C VAL A 326 24.26 -3.25 -2.62
N GLY A 327 23.43 -4.02 -1.91
CA GLY A 327 23.10 -3.82 -0.50
C GLY A 327 21.82 -2.97 -0.27
N MET A 328 21.28 -3.09 0.94
CA MET A 328 20.00 -2.47 1.31
C MET A 328 20.06 -0.94 1.32
N GLN A 329 21.21 -0.36 1.66
CA GLN A 329 21.42 1.10 1.61
C GLN A 329 21.24 1.64 0.19
N ALA A 330 21.82 0.96 -0.81
CA ALA A 330 21.63 1.31 -2.21
C ALA A 330 20.20 1.12 -2.68
N ALA A 331 19.48 0.12 -2.17
CA ALA A 331 18.08 -0.13 -2.48
C ALA A 331 17.17 1.02 -2.00
N ILE A 332 17.41 1.56 -0.81
CA ILE A 332 16.67 2.75 -0.33
C ILE A 332 17.10 4.01 -1.09
N ALA A 333 18.40 4.18 -1.40
CA ALA A 333 18.87 5.28 -2.25
C ALA A 333 18.24 5.25 -3.65
N TYR A 334 18.03 4.06 -4.23
CA TYR A 334 17.32 3.88 -5.50
C TYR A 334 15.89 4.46 -5.43
N LEU A 335 15.16 4.28 -4.32
CA LEU A 335 13.83 4.91 -4.12
C LEU A 335 13.93 6.43 -4.07
N GLY A 336 15.01 6.97 -3.51
CA GLY A 336 15.33 8.40 -3.58
C GLY A 336 15.50 8.88 -5.03
N GLY A 337 16.29 8.15 -5.82
CA GLY A 337 16.44 8.39 -7.27
C GLY A 337 15.11 8.29 -8.03
N LEU A 338 14.29 7.28 -7.70
CA LEU A 338 12.97 7.11 -8.28
C LEU A 338 12.05 8.30 -7.97
N SER A 339 12.13 8.85 -6.76
CA SER A 339 11.39 10.06 -6.38
C SER A 339 11.82 11.30 -7.18
N LEU A 340 13.10 11.40 -7.57
CA LEU A 340 13.56 12.45 -8.50
C LEU A 340 12.97 12.27 -9.91
N VAL A 341 12.86 11.03 -10.37
CA VAL A 341 12.19 10.71 -11.66
C VAL A 341 10.71 11.10 -11.59
N ILE A 342 10.02 10.79 -10.48
CA ILE A 342 8.62 11.21 -10.26
C ILE A 342 8.52 12.74 -10.33
N ALA A 343 9.42 13.49 -9.67
CA ALA A 343 9.42 14.95 -9.72
C ALA A 343 9.58 15.47 -11.16
N PHE A 344 10.51 14.90 -11.92
CA PHE A 344 10.74 15.26 -13.33
C PHE A 344 9.49 14.97 -14.17
N VAL A 345 8.91 13.78 -14.08
CA VAL A 345 7.70 13.41 -14.84
C VAL A 345 6.52 14.30 -14.47
N ALA A 346 6.31 14.57 -13.16
CA ALA A 346 5.25 15.44 -12.68
C ALA A 346 5.37 16.86 -13.25
N SER A 347 6.58 17.41 -13.30
CA SER A 347 6.84 18.75 -13.87
C SER A 347 6.47 18.87 -15.34
N ARG A 348 6.46 17.74 -16.08
CA ARG A 348 6.09 17.65 -17.49
C ARG A 348 4.64 17.26 -17.74
N THR A 349 3.91 16.82 -16.69
CA THR A 349 2.54 16.31 -16.81
C THR A 349 1.53 17.44 -16.83
N LYS A 350 1.09 17.85 -18.03
CA LYS A 350 0.13 18.96 -18.22
C LYS A 350 -1.24 18.69 -17.60
N LEU A 351 -1.66 17.43 -17.48
CA LEU A 351 -2.94 17.05 -16.86
C LEU A 351 -3.00 17.27 -15.34
N LEU A 352 -1.88 17.60 -14.69
CA LEU A 352 -1.82 18.00 -13.28
C LEU A 352 -1.92 19.53 -13.08
N LYS A 353 -2.00 20.33 -14.16
CA LYS A 353 -2.11 21.78 -14.06
C LYS A 353 -3.48 22.24 -13.59
#